data_fb8feade1ae8de5226af3816f89cc16e
#
_entry.id   fb8feade1ae8de5226af3816f89cc16e
#
_cell.length_a   1.000
_cell.length_b   1.000
_cell.length_c   1.000
_cell.angle_alpha   90.00
_cell.angle_beta   90.00
_cell.angle_gamma   90.00
#
_symmetry.space_group_name_H-M   'P 1'
#
loop_
_entity.id
_entity.type
_entity.pdbx_description
1 polymer ?
#
loop_
_entity_poly.entity_id
_entity_poly.type
_entity_poly.pdbx_seq_one_letter_code
_entity_poly.pdbx_strand_id
1 'polypeptide(L)'
;MKKWKSYRTEISSEKYDAIIIGSGMSGLTCGALLAQEGKKVLLLEKHFKIGGWTHTFKRKNYEWDVGIHYIGEVHRPWSPIRKLFDRITEGELKWHKMDDNYDRIIFPDKHYNFICPKEKFVEEL
;
A
#
# COMPACT_ATOMS: atom_id res chain seq x y z
N MET A 1 12.35 16.43 3.70
CA MET A 1 11.00 15.90 3.43
C MET A 1 10.01 17.05 3.45
N LYS A 2 9.40 17.43 2.31
CA LYS A 2 8.39 18.51 2.26
C LYS A 2 7.14 18.06 3.02
N LYS A 3 6.76 18.83 4.03
CA LYS A 3 5.53 18.60 4.81
C LYS A 3 4.29 18.76 3.93
N TRP A 4 3.25 18.00 4.19
CA TRP A 4 1.91 18.15 3.67
C TRP A 4 1.40 19.57 3.88
N LYS A 5 0.74 20.11 2.88
CA LYS A 5 0.07 21.42 2.98
C LYS A 5 -1.43 21.24 2.73
N SER A 6 -2.26 21.84 3.56
CA SER A 6 -3.68 21.95 3.26
C SER A 6 -3.86 22.90 2.08
N TYR A 7 -4.58 22.46 1.03
CA TYR A 7 -4.86 23.29 -0.14
C TYR A 7 -5.64 24.58 0.21
N ARG A 8 -6.28 24.64 1.39
CA ARG A 8 -7.00 25.82 1.88
C ARG A 8 -6.08 26.99 2.25
N THR A 9 -4.80 26.73 2.46
CA THR A 9 -3.85 27.72 2.96
C THR A 9 -2.92 28.30 1.90
N GLU A 10 -2.71 27.62 0.78
CA GLU A 10 -1.86 28.12 -0.31
C GLU A 10 -2.29 27.52 -1.64
N ILE A 11 -2.80 28.37 -2.53
CA ILE A 11 -2.84 28.02 -3.96
C ILE A 11 -1.41 28.23 -4.46
N SER A 12 -0.75 27.13 -4.79
CA SER A 12 0.62 27.19 -5.33
C SER A 12 0.59 27.84 -6.71
N SER A 13 1.32 28.94 -6.88
CA SER A 13 1.60 29.52 -8.19
C SER A 13 2.68 28.74 -8.96
N GLU A 14 3.20 27.67 -8.38
CA GLU A 14 4.22 26.84 -8.98
C GLU A 14 3.67 26.04 -10.18
N LYS A 15 4.48 25.95 -11.23
CA LYS A 15 4.17 25.08 -12.37
C LYS A 15 4.59 23.66 -12.05
N TYR A 16 3.76 22.71 -12.44
CA TYR A 16 3.99 21.27 -12.31
C TYR A 16 3.96 20.62 -13.68
N ASP A 17 4.79 19.58 -13.87
CA ASP A 17 4.78 18.76 -15.07
C ASP A 17 3.58 17.79 -15.10
N ALA A 18 3.14 17.36 -13.92
CA ALA A 18 1.99 16.48 -13.77
C ALA A 18 1.20 16.81 -12.50
N ILE A 19 -0.12 16.65 -12.59
CA ILE A 19 -1.05 16.71 -11.45
C ILE A 19 -1.75 15.38 -11.35
N ILE A 20 -1.61 14.71 -10.19
CA ILE A 20 -2.23 13.41 -9.88
C ILE A 20 -3.33 13.64 -8.86
N ILE A 21 -4.53 13.15 -9.16
CA ILE A 21 -5.68 13.23 -8.28
C ILE A 21 -5.91 11.89 -7.62
N GLY A 22 -5.78 11.84 -6.31
CA GLY A 22 -5.87 10.65 -5.48
C GLY A 22 -4.52 10.02 -5.14
N SER A 23 -4.34 9.70 -3.86
CA SER A 23 -3.12 9.10 -3.30
C SER A 23 -3.28 7.62 -2.98
N GLY A 24 -4.14 6.91 -3.69
CA GLY A 24 -4.14 5.44 -3.68
C GLY A 24 -2.85 4.89 -4.30
N MET A 25 -2.65 3.57 -4.24
CA MET A 25 -1.42 2.93 -4.72
C MET A 25 -1.05 3.31 -6.15
N SER A 26 -2.03 3.40 -7.06
CA SER A 26 -1.79 3.80 -8.45
C SER A 26 -1.26 5.24 -8.56
N GLY A 27 -1.88 6.19 -7.84
CA GLY A 27 -1.46 7.59 -7.83
C GLY A 27 -0.08 7.77 -7.20
N LEU A 28 0.18 7.10 -6.08
CA LEU A 28 1.50 7.13 -5.42
C LEU A 28 2.58 6.52 -6.31
N THR A 29 2.32 5.37 -6.92
CA THR A 29 3.26 4.72 -7.85
C THR A 29 3.56 5.60 -9.05
N CYS A 30 2.53 6.15 -9.70
CA CYS A 30 2.69 7.05 -10.84
C CYS A 30 3.52 8.29 -10.45
N GLY A 31 3.18 8.90 -9.31
CA GLY A 31 3.91 10.05 -8.80
C GLY A 31 5.37 9.77 -8.49
N ALA A 32 5.65 8.63 -7.88
CA ALA A 32 7.03 8.22 -7.57
C ALA A 32 7.85 8.01 -8.84
N LEU A 33 7.31 7.28 -9.83
CA LEU A 33 8.00 7.03 -11.09
C LEU A 33 8.26 8.33 -11.86
N LEU A 34 7.27 9.22 -11.96
CA LEU A 34 7.47 10.53 -12.62
C LEU A 34 8.51 11.38 -11.89
N ALA A 35 8.50 11.37 -10.55
CA ALA A 35 9.49 12.10 -9.76
C ALA A 35 10.91 11.54 -9.95
N GLN A 36 11.07 10.23 -10.06
CA GLN A 36 12.35 9.59 -10.38
C GLN A 36 12.87 9.97 -11.78
N GLU A 37 11.97 10.27 -12.73
CA GLU A 37 12.31 10.82 -14.04
C GLU A 37 12.51 12.35 -14.03
N GLY A 38 12.65 12.96 -12.86
CA GLY A 38 12.91 14.38 -12.69
C GLY A 38 11.70 15.30 -12.89
N LYS A 39 10.49 14.75 -13.00
CA LYS A 39 9.27 15.54 -13.17
C LYS A 39 8.82 16.16 -11.84
N LYS A 40 8.35 17.39 -11.91
CA LYS A 40 7.72 18.06 -10.77
C LYS A 40 6.26 17.69 -10.70
N VAL A 41 5.91 16.86 -9.70
CA VAL A 41 4.58 16.27 -9.55
C VAL A 41 3.83 16.93 -8.40
N LEU A 42 2.57 17.31 -8.64
CA LEU A 42 1.61 17.66 -7.61
C LEU A 42 0.64 16.50 -7.42
N LEU A 43 0.56 15.96 -6.19
CA LEU A 43 -0.43 14.96 -5.83
C LEU A 43 -1.47 15.56 -4.90
N LEU A 44 -2.74 15.48 -5.31
CA LEU A 44 -3.89 15.98 -4.58
C LEU A 44 -4.66 14.81 -3.96
N GLU A 45 -4.93 14.90 -2.67
CA GLU A 45 -5.71 13.90 -1.93
C GLU A 45 -6.88 14.57 -1.20
N LYS A 46 -8.07 14.01 -1.35
CA LYS A 46 -9.29 14.49 -0.68
C LYS A 46 -9.37 14.05 0.76
N HIS A 47 -8.89 12.83 1.04
CA HIS A 47 -8.92 12.25 2.36
C HIS A 47 -7.85 12.89 3.27
N PHE A 48 -8.09 12.90 4.57
CA PHE A 48 -7.13 13.45 5.54
C PHE A 48 -5.85 12.62 5.67
N LYS A 49 -5.82 11.41 5.12
CA LYS A 49 -4.68 10.49 5.13
C LYS A 49 -4.45 9.93 3.73
N ILE A 50 -3.19 9.86 3.31
CA ILE A 50 -2.81 9.26 2.02
C ILE A 50 -2.81 7.75 2.10
N GLY A 51 -2.77 7.10 0.92
CA GLY A 51 -2.64 5.66 0.78
C GLY A 51 -3.89 4.98 0.24
N GLY A 52 -5.05 5.67 0.20
CA GLY A 52 -6.29 5.01 -0.21
C GLY A 52 -6.58 3.80 0.69
N TRP A 53 -6.82 2.62 0.11
CA TRP A 53 -7.06 1.38 0.88
C TRP A 53 -5.82 0.82 1.60
N THR A 54 -4.65 1.41 1.40
CA THR A 54 -3.41 0.99 2.10
C THR A 54 -3.07 1.84 3.32
N HIS A 55 -3.93 2.79 3.70
CA HIS A 55 -3.67 3.54 4.92
C HIS A 55 -4.10 2.77 6.17
N THR A 56 -3.53 3.15 7.31
CA THR A 56 -3.85 2.58 8.62
C THR A 56 -4.61 3.59 9.47
N PHE A 57 -5.32 3.13 10.49
CA PHE A 57 -5.91 3.97 11.52
C PHE A 57 -5.60 3.43 12.91
N LYS A 58 -5.63 4.33 13.91
CA LYS A 58 -5.36 3.96 15.30
C LYS A 58 -6.59 4.19 16.17
N ARG A 59 -6.84 3.24 17.07
CA ARG A 59 -7.81 3.41 18.16
C ARG A 59 -7.20 2.89 19.45
N LYS A 60 -7.09 3.77 20.45
CA LYS A 60 -6.36 3.48 21.71
C LYS A 60 -4.93 3.02 21.37
N ASN A 61 -4.53 1.84 21.81
CA ASN A 61 -3.21 1.27 21.63
C ASN A 61 -3.11 0.32 20.41
N TYR A 62 -4.16 0.22 19.60
CA TYR A 62 -4.20 -0.67 18.45
C TYR A 62 -4.11 0.11 17.14
N GLU A 63 -3.38 -0.45 16.19
CA GLU A 63 -3.31 0.02 14.81
C GLU A 63 -3.94 -1.00 13.88
N TRP A 64 -4.72 -0.51 12.93
CA TRP A 64 -5.52 -1.33 12.02
C TRP A 64 -5.26 -0.90 10.59
N ASP A 65 -5.16 -1.86 9.69
CA ASP A 65 -5.22 -1.62 8.26
C ASP A 65 -6.67 -1.40 7.82
N VAL A 66 -6.85 -0.58 6.76
CA VAL A 66 -8.19 -0.29 6.25
C VAL A 66 -8.64 -1.34 5.25
N GLY A 67 -7.81 -1.71 4.29
CA GLY A 67 -8.24 -2.58 3.22
C GLY A 67 -7.23 -3.67 2.83
N ILE A 68 -5.94 -3.39 2.88
CA ILE A 68 -4.90 -4.35 2.49
C ILE A 68 -4.09 -4.73 3.72
N HIS A 69 -4.12 -6.01 4.08
CA HIS A 69 -3.45 -6.55 5.26
C HIS A 69 -2.17 -7.31 4.90
N TYR A 70 -2.13 -7.92 3.73
CA TYR A 70 -0.97 -8.66 3.22
C TYR A 70 -0.93 -8.65 1.69
N ILE A 71 0.24 -8.95 1.12
CA ILE A 71 0.49 -8.96 -0.32
C ILE A 71 1.20 -10.27 -0.68
N GLY A 72 0.67 -10.95 -1.69
CA GLY A 72 1.30 -12.13 -2.26
C GLY A 72 2.44 -11.82 -3.24
N GLU A 73 3.22 -12.83 -3.59
CA GLU A 73 4.25 -12.82 -4.65
C GLU A 73 5.47 -11.90 -4.43
N VAL A 74 5.48 -11.06 -3.39
CA VAL A 74 6.60 -10.13 -3.13
C VAL A 74 7.87 -10.81 -2.64
N HIS A 75 7.79 -12.07 -2.21
CA HIS A 75 8.95 -12.89 -1.85
C HIS A 75 9.75 -13.34 -3.07
N ARG A 76 9.16 -13.27 -4.28
CA ARG A 76 9.78 -13.70 -5.54
C ARG A 76 10.46 -12.50 -6.23
N PRO A 77 11.79 -12.48 -6.35
CA PRO A 77 12.51 -11.34 -6.95
C PRO A 77 12.11 -11.03 -8.39
N TRP A 78 11.64 -12.02 -9.13
CA TRP A 78 11.20 -11.87 -10.52
C TRP A 78 9.76 -11.40 -10.68
N SER A 79 8.97 -11.40 -9.61
CA SER A 79 7.57 -10.97 -9.64
C SER A 79 7.46 -9.50 -10.09
N PRO A 80 6.54 -9.16 -11.01
CA PRO A 80 6.34 -7.78 -11.44
C PRO A 80 6.01 -6.84 -10.28
N ILE A 81 5.19 -7.29 -9.32
CA ILE A 81 4.81 -6.47 -8.16
C ILE A 81 6.02 -6.22 -7.25
N ARG A 82 6.89 -7.22 -7.04
CA ARG A 82 8.13 -7.04 -6.28
C ARG A 82 9.05 -6.03 -6.96
N LYS A 83 9.28 -6.17 -8.26
CA LYS A 83 10.11 -5.23 -9.04
C LYS A 83 9.59 -3.81 -9.01
N LEU A 84 8.26 -3.65 -9.08
CA LEU A 84 7.63 -2.34 -8.98
C LEU A 84 7.89 -1.68 -7.63
N PHE A 85 7.67 -2.41 -6.53
CA PHE A 85 7.93 -1.89 -5.20
C PHE A 85 9.41 -1.58 -4.98
N ASP A 86 10.31 -2.47 -5.40
CA ASP A 86 11.76 -2.20 -5.29
C ASP A 86 12.15 -0.95 -6.09
N ARG A 87 11.55 -0.74 -7.29
CA ARG A 87 11.81 0.46 -8.09
C ARG A 87 11.35 1.74 -7.39
N ILE A 88 10.09 1.80 -6.94
CA ILE A 88 9.51 3.05 -6.39
C ILE A 88 10.01 3.37 -4.98
N THR A 89 10.58 2.39 -4.28
CA THR A 89 11.13 2.58 -2.92
C THR A 89 12.66 2.49 -2.88
N GLU A 90 13.31 2.39 -4.05
CA GLU A 90 14.77 2.23 -4.17
C GLU A 90 15.31 1.04 -3.34
N GLY A 91 14.48 -0.01 -3.19
CA GLY A 91 14.79 -1.21 -2.41
C GLY A 91 14.71 -1.04 -0.89
N GLU A 92 14.27 0.12 -0.41
CA GLU A 92 14.17 0.37 1.03
C GLU A 92 13.01 -0.37 1.71
N LEU A 93 11.98 -0.76 0.96
CA LEU A 93 10.86 -1.52 1.52
C LEU A 93 11.28 -2.94 1.88
N LYS A 94 11.16 -3.27 3.16
CA LYS A 94 11.45 -4.62 3.68
C LYS A 94 10.16 -5.40 3.84
N TRP A 95 10.18 -6.64 3.39
CA TRP A 95 9.06 -7.56 3.46
C TRP A 95 9.25 -8.56 4.59
N HIS A 96 8.22 -8.82 5.35
CA HIS A 96 8.21 -9.85 6.38
C HIS A 96 7.27 -10.97 5.97
N LYS A 97 7.74 -12.21 6.14
CA LYS A 97 6.89 -13.39 5.92
C LYS A 97 5.85 -13.47 7.05
N MET A 98 4.60 -13.68 6.68
CA MET A 98 3.54 -14.04 7.64
C MET A 98 3.67 -15.50 8.09
N ASP A 99 2.98 -15.85 9.16
CA ASP A 99 2.83 -17.23 9.58
C ASP A 99 2.18 -18.07 8.47
N ASP A 100 2.41 -19.37 8.50
CA ASP A 100 1.84 -20.26 7.49
C ASP A 100 0.30 -20.24 7.51
N ASN A 101 -0.33 -20.11 8.68
CA ASN A 101 -1.74 -19.78 8.80
C ASN A 101 -1.91 -18.25 8.81
N TYR A 102 -2.04 -17.67 7.63
CA TYR A 102 -1.97 -16.22 7.43
C TYR A 102 -3.32 -15.50 7.56
N ASP A 103 -4.43 -16.24 7.56
CA ASP A 103 -5.76 -15.67 7.75
C ASP A 103 -6.73 -16.73 8.30
N ARG A 104 -7.83 -16.30 8.91
CA ARG A 104 -8.86 -17.18 9.46
C ARG A 104 -10.24 -16.55 9.37
N ILE A 105 -11.19 -17.31 8.85
CA ILE A 105 -12.60 -16.96 8.92
C ILE A 105 -13.24 -17.76 10.07
N ILE A 106 -13.93 -17.06 10.96
CA ILE A 106 -14.58 -17.64 12.13
C ILE A 106 -16.09 -17.52 11.97
N PHE A 107 -16.76 -18.67 11.88
CA PHE A 107 -18.21 -18.81 11.99
C PHE A 107 -18.58 -19.38 13.35
N PRO A 108 -19.86 -19.26 13.78
CA PRO A 108 -20.28 -19.80 15.08
C PRO A 108 -20.05 -21.32 15.25
N ASP A 109 -20.11 -22.06 14.17
CA ASP A 109 -20.05 -23.52 14.12
C ASP A 109 -18.76 -24.09 13.53
N LYS A 110 -18.04 -23.31 12.74
CA LYS A 110 -16.79 -23.75 12.07
C LYS A 110 -15.81 -22.60 11.85
N HIS A 111 -14.52 -22.93 11.96
CA HIS A 111 -13.43 -22.04 11.59
C HIS A 111 -12.75 -22.56 10.32
N TYR A 112 -12.37 -21.64 9.41
CA TYR A 112 -11.60 -21.94 8.22
C TYR A 112 -10.28 -21.22 8.27
N ASN A 113 -9.19 -21.97 8.21
CA ASN A 113 -7.83 -21.44 8.22
C ASN A 113 -7.32 -21.29 6.79
N PHE A 114 -6.69 -20.17 6.50
CA PHE A 114 -6.00 -19.92 5.23
C PHE A 114 -4.53 -20.23 5.41
N ILE A 115 -4.12 -21.41 4.99
CA ILE A 115 -2.81 -21.99 5.28
C ILE A 115 -1.98 -22.07 4.01
N CYS A 116 -0.71 -21.73 4.12
CA CYS A 116 0.30 -21.96 3.08
C CYS A 116 1.08 -23.25 3.40
N PRO A 117 1.39 -24.09 2.41
CA PRO A 117 1.09 -23.99 0.98
C PRO A 117 -0.36 -24.35 0.63
N LYS A 118 -0.74 -24.10 -0.62
CA LYS A 118 -2.15 -24.27 -1.10
C LYS A 118 -2.71 -25.68 -0.88
N GLU A 119 -1.85 -26.71 -0.90
CA GLU A 119 -2.25 -28.09 -0.68
C GLU A 119 -2.89 -28.27 0.71
N LYS A 120 -2.28 -27.67 1.74
CA LYS A 120 -2.83 -27.68 3.11
C LYS A 120 -4.14 -26.89 3.20
N PHE A 121 -4.26 -25.79 2.44
CA PHE A 121 -5.51 -25.03 2.40
C PHE A 121 -6.65 -25.82 1.78
N VAL A 122 -6.38 -26.61 0.72
CA VAL A 122 -7.39 -27.49 0.09
C VAL A 122 -7.84 -28.60 1.04
N GLU A 123 -6.93 -29.13 1.88
CA GLU A 123 -7.26 -30.14 2.89
C GLU A 123 -8.12 -29.59 4.04
N GLU A 124 -8.07 -28.29 4.31
CA GLU A 124 -8.84 -27.60 5.35
C GLU A 124 -10.31 -27.36 4.95
N LEU A 125 -10.63 -27.30 3.65
CA LEU A 125 -11.97 -27.04 3.11
C LEU A 125 -12.85 -28.28 3.12
#